data_e959a391bdcf217b8a44c340592be946
#
_entry.id   e959a391bdcf217b8a44c340592be946
#
_cell.length_a   1.000
_cell.length_b   1.000
_cell.length_c   1.000
_cell.angle_alpha   90.00
_cell.angle_beta   90.00
_cell.angle_gamma   90.00
#
_symmetry.space_group_name_H-M   'P 1'
#
loop_
_entity.id
_entity.type
_entity.pdbx_description
1 polymer ?
#
loop_
_entity_poly.entity_id
_entity_poly.type
_entity_poly.pdbx_seq_one_letter_code
_entity_poly.pdbx_strand_id
1 'polypeptide(L)'
;MASNSRKASQKQFIVLLVVIAVIGAGALGYVAIRPKGRTVAIDPNMPLGTARSFLMGSADAPVQITEFADFECPLCSEWATVTEPDVRERLIKPGLVAIRFYVWPLPMHKNTWAASNAAYCADEQGKFWAMHDRLFYTQDRWNGQATSNPDKNMKGYAKDIGLDEATFADCYDSGRQLPNIKASAAEAERRGLGGTPTFIIGNQVIEDRMSFDNMKKLVDAELAKTGKAGKADTARKGTK
;
A
#
# COMPACT_ATOMS: atom_id res chain seq x y z
N MET A 1 59.24 -35.07 25.61
CA MET A 1 58.61 -33.72 25.37
C MET A 1 57.36 -33.71 24.46
N ALA A 2 56.96 -34.81 23.87
CA ALA A 2 55.83 -34.89 22.93
C ALA A 2 54.41 -35.01 23.57
N SER A 3 54.28 -35.29 24.86
CA SER A 3 53.00 -35.51 25.55
C SER A 3 52.22 -34.21 25.90
N ASN A 4 52.93 -33.09 26.10
CA ASN A 4 52.33 -31.84 26.52
C ASN A 4 51.67 -31.03 25.35
N SER A 5 52.18 -31.18 24.12
CA SER A 5 51.64 -30.46 22.95
C SER A 5 50.29 -31.07 22.49
N ARG A 6 50.12 -32.38 22.63
CA ARG A 6 48.83 -33.02 22.28
C ARG A 6 47.72 -32.62 23.26
N LYS A 7 48.00 -32.49 24.56
CA LYS A 7 47.01 -32.05 25.56
C LYS A 7 46.61 -30.58 25.39
N ALA A 8 47.51 -29.69 24.95
CA ALA A 8 47.21 -28.31 24.65
C ALA A 8 46.32 -28.18 23.43
N SER A 9 46.61 -28.92 22.34
CA SER A 9 45.79 -28.96 21.11
C SER A 9 44.39 -29.52 21.37
N GLN A 10 44.26 -30.56 22.20
CA GLN A 10 42.97 -31.14 22.55
C GLN A 10 42.10 -30.16 23.38
N LYS A 11 42.69 -29.42 24.31
CA LYS A 11 41.96 -28.38 25.07
C LYS A 11 41.46 -27.24 24.16
N GLN A 12 42.32 -26.78 23.23
CA GLN A 12 41.92 -25.75 22.27
C GLN A 12 40.76 -26.22 21.37
N PHE A 13 40.79 -27.47 20.93
CA PHE A 13 39.71 -28.06 20.13
C PHE A 13 38.42 -28.18 20.92
N ILE A 14 38.45 -28.59 22.17
CA ILE A 14 37.26 -28.67 23.04
C ILE A 14 36.68 -27.24 23.28
N VAL A 15 37.52 -26.26 23.53
CA VAL A 15 37.07 -24.84 23.70
C VAL A 15 36.39 -24.35 22.43
N LEU A 16 36.96 -24.65 21.25
CA LEU A 16 36.34 -24.27 19.97
C LEU A 16 34.96 -24.91 19.79
N LEU A 17 34.81 -26.18 20.10
CA LEU A 17 33.52 -26.89 20.01
C LEU A 17 32.48 -26.29 20.98
N VAL A 18 32.89 -25.97 22.20
CA VAL A 18 31.98 -25.31 23.18
C VAL A 18 31.53 -23.93 22.70
N VAL A 19 32.44 -23.16 22.13
CA VAL A 19 32.11 -21.83 21.56
C VAL A 19 31.12 -21.96 20.41
N ILE A 20 31.35 -22.89 19.50
CA ILE A 20 30.41 -23.17 18.37
C ILE A 20 29.04 -23.63 18.90
N ALA A 21 29.01 -24.50 19.91
CA ALA A 21 27.77 -24.96 20.50
C ALA A 21 26.99 -23.84 21.19
N VAL A 22 27.68 -22.92 21.91
CA VAL A 22 27.05 -21.76 22.56
C VAL A 22 26.52 -20.78 21.51
N ILE A 23 27.29 -20.49 20.45
CA ILE A 23 26.84 -19.63 19.35
C ILE A 23 25.64 -20.25 18.64
N GLY A 24 25.69 -21.58 18.37
CA GLY A 24 24.58 -22.31 17.74
C GLY A 24 23.32 -22.32 18.61
N ALA A 25 23.44 -22.53 19.92
CA ALA A 25 22.32 -22.50 20.85
C ALA A 25 21.75 -21.08 20.97
N GLY A 26 22.61 -20.04 21.00
CA GLY A 26 22.20 -18.64 20.98
C GLY A 26 21.47 -18.26 19.70
N ALA A 27 21.96 -18.69 18.54
CA ALA A 27 21.30 -18.47 17.25
C ALA A 27 19.93 -19.18 17.15
N LEU A 28 19.85 -20.44 17.62
CA LEU A 28 18.60 -21.20 17.68
C LEU A 28 17.59 -20.55 18.65
N GLY A 29 18.05 -20.11 19.83
CA GLY A 29 17.24 -19.37 20.79
C GLY A 29 16.73 -18.06 20.20
N TYR A 30 17.58 -17.30 19.50
CA TYR A 30 17.21 -16.06 18.83
C TYR A 30 16.14 -16.28 17.72
N VAL A 31 16.26 -17.35 16.93
CA VAL A 31 15.26 -17.71 15.91
C VAL A 31 13.95 -18.18 16.55
N ALA A 32 14.00 -18.89 17.68
CA ALA A 32 12.81 -19.37 18.39
C ALA A 32 12.03 -18.23 19.11
N ILE A 33 12.73 -17.17 19.53
CA ILE A 33 12.15 -16.01 20.23
C ILE A 33 11.71 -14.91 19.23
N ARG A 34 12.11 -15.02 17.95
CA ARG A 34 11.61 -14.07 16.95
C ARG A 34 10.08 -14.10 16.95
N PRO A 35 9.39 -12.96 17.14
CA PRO A 35 7.94 -12.94 17.00
C PRO A 35 7.60 -13.47 15.61
N LYS A 36 6.85 -14.56 15.57
CA LYS A 36 6.30 -15.09 14.30
C LYS A 36 5.52 -13.95 13.66
N GLY A 37 5.82 -13.70 12.39
CA GLY A 37 5.15 -12.66 11.62
C GLY A 37 3.64 -12.75 11.81
N ARG A 38 3.03 -11.65 12.20
CA ARG A 38 1.59 -11.54 12.38
C ARG A 38 1.01 -11.19 11.02
N THR A 39 0.65 -12.21 10.24
CA THR A 39 -0.27 -11.97 9.12
C THR A 39 -1.61 -11.56 9.71
N VAL A 40 -2.18 -10.47 9.22
CA VAL A 40 -3.55 -10.07 9.60
C VAL A 40 -4.48 -11.20 9.15
N ALA A 41 -4.93 -12.01 10.12
CA ALA A 41 -5.90 -13.06 9.85
C ALA A 41 -7.27 -12.39 9.66
N ILE A 42 -7.80 -12.51 8.44
CA ILE A 42 -9.13 -11.99 8.12
C ILE A 42 -10.15 -13.06 8.49
N ASP A 43 -11.04 -12.73 9.43
CA ASP A 43 -12.20 -13.57 9.72
C ASP A 43 -13.14 -13.54 8.51
N PRO A 44 -13.38 -14.67 7.82
CA PRO A 44 -14.33 -14.71 6.71
C PRO A 44 -15.74 -14.32 7.12
N ASN A 45 -16.11 -14.52 8.41
CA ASN A 45 -17.42 -14.16 8.95
C ASN A 45 -17.48 -12.73 9.51
N MET A 46 -16.39 -11.97 9.44
CA MET A 46 -16.36 -10.56 9.85
C MET A 46 -17.48 -9.79 9.14
N PRO A 47 -18.34 -9.04 9.86
CA PRO A 47 -19.40 -8.26 9.25
C PRO A 47 -18.81 -7.23 8.27
N LEU A 48 -19.58 -6.89 7.24
CA LEU A 48 -19.23 -5.78 6.36
C LEU A 48 -19.43 -4.46 7.11
N GLY A 49 -18.45 -3.58 7.00
CA GLY A 49 -18.57 -2.19 7.39
C GLY A 49 -19.16 -1.33 6.26
N THR A 50 -18.71 -0.11 6.15
CA THR A 50 -19.09 0.82 5.08
C THR A 50 -18.00 0.89 4.02
N ALA A 51 -18.36 0.60 2.77
CA ALA A 51 -17.46 0.84 1.64
C ALA A 51 -17.16 2.34 1.53
N ARG A 52 -15.89 2.70 1.63
CA ARG A 52 -15.44 4.10 1.57
C ARG A 52 -14.47 4.28 0.42
N SER A 53 -14.63 5.39 -0.30
CA SER A 53 -13.62 5.89 -1.22
C SER A 53 -12.88 7.07 -0.60
N PHE A 54 -11.63 7.24 -0.99
CA PHE A 54 -10.80 8.38 -0.60
C PHE A 54 -10.69 9.32 -1.80
N LEU A 55 -11.16 10.56 -1.61
CA LEU A 55 -11.20 11.55 -2.67
C LEU A 55 -9.86 12.27 -2.78
N MET A 56 -9.34 12.36 -4.01
CA MET A 56 -8.25 13.26 -4.38
C MET A 56 -8.76 14.26 -5.41
N GLY A 57 -8.59 15.52 -5.14
CA GLY A 57 -9.14 16.60 -5.98
C GLY A 57 -10.50 17.12 -5.49
N SER A 58 -11.20 17.85 -6.36
CA SER A 58 -12.50 18.45 -6.03
C SER A 58 -13.63 17.46 -6.30
N ALA A 59 -14.59 17.37 -5.37
CA ALA A 59 -15.84 16.63 -5.61
C ALA A 59 -16.64 17.16 -6.81
N ASP A 60 -16.43 18.45 -7.15
CA ASP A 60 -17.10 19.13 -8.27
C ASP A 60 -16.29 19.06 -9.58
N ALA A 61 -15.17 18.32 -9.61
CA ALA A 61 -14.41 18.15 -10.83
C ALA A 61 -15.27 17.51 -11.93
N PRO A 62 -15.22 18.04 -13.17
CA PRO A 62 -16.09 17.60 -14.26
C PRO A 62 -15.89 16.12 -14.65
N VAL A 63 -14.71 15.57 -14.41
CA VAL A 63 -14.43 14.15 -14.62
C VAL A 63 -14.11 13.51 -13.28
N GLN A 64 -14.92 12.52 -12.92
CA GLN A 64 -14.72 11.70 -11.74
C GLN A 64 -14.15 10.35 -12.18
N ILE A 65 -12.97 10.00 -11.71
CA ILE A 65 -12.34 8.70 -11.93
C ILE A 65 -12.52 7.87 -10.67
N THR A 66 -13.00 6.62 -10.82
CA THR A 66 -12.96 5.66 -9.73
C THR A 66 -11.79 4.73 -9.97
N GLU A 67 -10.94 4.57 -8.97
CA GLU A 67 -9.79 3.66 -8.96
C GLU A 67 -10.01 2.59 -7.89
N PHE A 68 -9.87 1.33 -8.28
CA PHE A 68 -9.77 0.20 -7.36
C PHE A 68 -8.35 -0.34 -7.39
N ALA A 69 -7.70 -0.33 -6.23
CA ALA A 69 -6.28 -0.69 -6.15
C ALA A 69 -5.95 -1.50 -4.90
N ASP A 70 -4.90 -2.29 -5.02
CA ASP A 70 -4.30 -3.07 -3.94
C ASP A 70 -2.90 -2.50 -3.65
N PHE A 71 -2.63 -2.18 -2.39
CA PHE A 71 -1.33 -1.61 -1.99
C PHE A 71 -0.15 -2.56 -2.25
N GLU A 72 -0.37 -3.87 -2.33
CA GLU A 72 0.68 -4.84 -2.62
C GLU A 72 0.77 -5.21 -4.10
N CYS A 73 -0.16 -4.75 -4.95
CA CYS A 73 -0.13 -5.00 -6.38
C CYS A 73 1.01 -4.22 -7.07
N PRO A 74 1.92 -4.89 -7.81
CA PRO A 74 3.01 -4.20 -8.49
C PRO A 74 2.54 -3.20 -9.56
N LEU A 75 1.46 -3.51 -10.28
CA LEU A 75 0.92 -2.61 -11.31
C LEU A 75 0.28 -1.36 -10.68
N CYS A 76 -0.32 -1.49 -9.48
CA CYS A 76 -0.82 -0.34 -8.73
C CYS A 76 0.34 0.54 -8.24
N SER A 77 1.46 -0.07 -7.81
CA SER A 77 2.66 0.68 -7.43
C SER A 77 3.28 1.40 -8.62
N GLU A 78 3.35 0.75 -9.79
CA GLU A 78 3.81 1.40 -11.04
C GLU A 78 2.93 2.62 -11.38
N TRP A 79 1.61 2.47 -11.32
CA TRP A 79 0.68 3.58 -11.53
C TRP A 79 0.91 4.72 -10.53
N ALA A 80 0.88 4.44 -9.25
CA ALA A 80 0.97 5.42 -8.19
C ALA A 80 2.32 6.16 -8.15
N THR A 81 3.42 5.50 -8.58
CA THR A 81 4.76 6.08 -8.50
C THR A 81 5.25 6.70 -9.80
N VAL A 82 4.72 6.27 -10.94
CA VAL A 82 5.20 6.71 -12.28
C VAL A 82 4.18 7.61 -12.98
N THR A 83 2.88 7.23 -12.97
CA THR A 83 1.86 7.92 -13.78
C THR A 83 1.03 8.90 -12.97
N GLU A 84 0.60 8.52 -11.77
CA GLU A 84 -0.27 9.34 -10.93
C GLU A 84 0.31 10.71 -10.58
N PRO A 85 1.63 10.90 -10.35
CA PRO A 85 2.22 12.22 -10.13
C PRO A 85 1.91 13.22 -11.26
N ASP A 86 2.00 12.77 -12.51
CA ASP A 86 1.63 13.61 -13.66
C ASP A 86 0.12 13.90 -13.71
N VAL A 87 -0.71 12.91 -13.35
CA VAL A 87 -2.18 13.09 -13.26
C VAL A 87 -2.52 14.09 -12.16
N ARG A 88 -1.89 14.00 -11.00
CA ARG A 88 -2.07 14.96 -9.90
C ARG A 88 -1.74 16.38 -10.32
N GLU A 89 -0.58 16.59 -10.94
CA GLU A 89 -0.11 17.92 -11.32
C GLU A 89 -0.90 18.51 -12.50
N ARG A 90 -1.20 17.69 -13.50
CA ARG A 90 -1.69 18.18 -14.81
C ARG A 90 -3.20 18.06 -14.98
N LEU A 91 -3.90 17.24 -14.19
CA LEU A 91 -5.34 17.03 -14.31
C LEU A 91 -6.10 17.33 -13.02
N ILE A 92 -5.58 16.89 -11.85
CA ILE A 92 -6.27 17.10 -10.57
C ILE A 92 -6.07 18.51 -10.05
N LYS A 93 -4.84 18.99 -10.01
CA LYS A 93 -4.53 20.34 -9.53
C LYS A 93 -5.22 21.47 -10.31
N PRO A 94 -5.37 21.37 -11.65
CA PRO A 94 -6.21 22.30 -12.40
C PRO A 94 -7.72 22.14 -12.18
N GLY A 95 -8.18 21.15 -11.43
CA GLY A 95 -9.57 20.89 -11.13
C GLY A 95 -10.36 20.20 -12.24
N LEU A 96 -9.68 19.58 -13.21
CA LEU A 96 -10.31 18.87 -14.33
C LEU A 96 -10.80 17.48 -13.92
N VAL A 97 -10.08 16.86 -13.00
CA VAL A 97 -10.27 15.47 -12.56
C VAL A 97 -10.30 15.40 -11.04
N ALA A 98 -11.11 14.48 -10.52
CA ALA A 98 -10.95 13.95 -9.17
C ALA A 98 -10.88 12.41 -9.23
N ILE A 99 -10.09 11.82 -8.33
CA ILE A 99 -9.98 10.37 -8.17
C ILE A 99 -10.71 9.96 -6.89
N ARG A 100 -11.55 8.92 -6.99
CA ARG A 100 -12.14 8.20 -5.87
C ARG A 100 -11.45 6.86 -5.76
N PHE A 101 -10.52 6.74 -4.83
CA PHE A 101 -9.72 5.55 -4.60
C PHE A 101 -10.45 4.58 -3.66
N TYR A 102 -10.63 3.34 -4.10
CA TYR A 102 -11.14 2.23 -3.31
C TYR A 102 -10.02 1.22 -3.07
N VAL A 103 -9.82 0.85 -1.83
CA VAL A 103 -8.88 -0.22 -1.48
C VAL A 103 -9.50 -1.58 -1.78
N TRP A 104 -8.81 -2.39 -2.54
CA TRP A 104 -9.24 -3.75 -2.90
C TRP A 104 -8.13 -4.79 -2.67
N PRO A 105 -7.98 -5.32 -1.43
CA PRO A 105 -7.02 -6.37 -1.11
C PRO A 105 -7.31 -7.64 -1.89
N LEU A 106 -6.35 -8.12 -2.70
CA LEU A 106 -6.46 -9.35 -3.47
C LEU A 106 -5.95 -10.56 -2.67
N PRO A 107 -6.59 -11.74 -2.81
CA PRO A 107 -6.25 -12.91 -1.99
C PRO A 107 -4.82 -13.42 -2.11
N MET A 108 -4.15 -13.17 -3.26
CA MET A 108 -2.78 -13.60 -3.50
C MET A 108 -1.73 -12.74 -2.78
N HIS A 109 -2.09 -11.56 -2.31
CA HIS A 109 -1.20 -10.62 -1.66
C HIS A 109 -1.21 -10.77 -0.14
N LYS A 110 -0.07 -11.16 0.45
CA LYS A 110 0.01 -11.58 1.86
C LYS A 110 -0.11 -10.43 2.86
N ASN A 111 0.44 -9.27 2.52
CA ASN A 111 0.55 -8.12 3.41
C ASN A 111 -0.41 -6.99 3.05
N THR A 112 -1.23 -7.17 2.00
CA THR A 112 -2.15 -6.13 1.51
C THR A 112 -3.15 -5.66 2.57
N TRP A 113 -3.66 -6.58 3.41
CA TRP A 113 -4.58 -6.24 4.49
C TRP A 113 -3.93 -5.39 5.57
N ALA A 114 -2.67 -5.66 5.91
CA ALA A 114 -1.90 -4.86 6.85
C ALA A 114 -1.66 -3.43 6.30
N ALA A 115 -1.27 -3.32 5.03
CA ALA A 115 -1.09 -2.04 4.36
C ALA A 115 -2.42 -1.26 4.25
N SER A 116 -3.50 -1.94 3.88
CA SER A 116 -4.84 -1.36 3.80
C SER A 116 -5.31 -0.82 5.15
N ASN A 117 -5.10 -1.61 6.24
CA ASN A 117 -5.42 -1.19 7.60
C ASN A 117 -4.61 0.04 8.01
N ALA A 118 -3.33 0.10 7.66
CA ALA A 118 -2.49 1.27 7.92
C ALA A 118 -3.02 2.53 7.21
N ALA A 119 -3.43 2.42 5.94
CA ALA A 119 -3.98 3.54 5.18
C ALA A 119 -5.31 4.05 5.78
N TYR A 120 -6.21 3.14 6.16
CA TYR A 120 -7.48 3.50 6.81
C TYR A 120 -7.27 4.11 8.20
N CYS A 121 -6.29 3.63 8.97
CA CYS A 121 -5.95 4.24 10.26
C CYS A 121 -5.28 5.61 10.11
N ALA A 122 -4.51 5.82 9.05
CA ALA A 122 -3.98 7.14 8.74
C ALA A 122 -5.09 8.12 8.33
N ASP A 123 -6.17 7.64 7.71
CA ASP A 123 -7.35 8.46 7.37
C ASP A 123 -8.06 9.02 8.61
N GLU A 124 -8.08 8.29 9.72
CA GLU A 124 -8.65 8.80 10.99
C GLU A 124 -7.96 10.09 11.47
N GLN A 125 -6.73 10.35 11.00
CA GLN A 125 -5.96 11.55 11.25
C GLN A 125 -5.81 12.44 10.02
N GLY A 126 -6.65 12.24 8.98
CA GLY A 126 -6.66 13.03 7.75
C GLY A 126 -5.44 12.85 6.84
N LYS A 127 -4.69 11.74 7.01
CA LYS A 127 -3.44 11.50 6.27
C LYS A 127 -3.47 10.23 5.40
N PHE A 128 -4.64 9.88 4.88
CA PHE A 128 -4.76 8.74 3.95
C PHE A 128 -3.76 8.83 2.80
N TRP A 129 -3.73 9.94 2.08
CA TRP A 129 -2.88 10.10 0.90
C TRP A 129 -1.38 10.11 1.22
N ALA A 130 -0.98 10.62 2.39
CA ALA A 130 0.40 10.53 2.82
C ALA A 130 0.83 9.08 3.08
N MET A 131 -0.06 8.27 3.68
CA MET A 131 0.18 6.85 3.88
C MET A 131 0.12 6.07 2.56
N HIS A 132 -0.83 6.38 1.68
CA HIS A 132 -0.93 5.84 0.33
C HIS A 132 0.40 5.98 -0.43
N ASP A 133 0.92 7.20 -0.50
CA ASP A 133 2.17 7.48 -1.20
C ASP A 133 3.33 6.71 -0.55
N ARG A 134 3.40 6.71 0.78
CA ARG A 134 4.45 5.99 1.52
C ARG A 134 4.42 4.50 1.26
N LEU A 135 3.24 3.88 1.24
CA LEU A 135 3.07 2.45 0.99
C LEU A 135 3.53 2.08 -0.42
N PHE A 136 3.09 2.80 -1.45
CA PHE A 136 3.48 2.49 -2.82
C PHE A 136 4.97 2.76 -3.09
N TYR A 137 5.53 3.88 -2.63
CA TYR A 137 6.96 4.19 -2.81
C TYR A 137 7.91 3.24 -2.08
N THR A 138 7.42 2.48 -1.10
CA THR A 138 8.23 1.54 -0.32
C THR A 138 7.72 0.11 -0.40
N GLN A 139 6.93 -0.22 -1.41
CA GLN A 139 6.27 -1.53 -1.55
C GLN A 139 7.28 -2.69 -1.48
N ASP A 140 8.47 -2.52 -2.03
CA ASP A 140 9.58 -3.48 -2.01
C ASP A 140 10.10 -3.81 -0.60
N ARG A 141 9.78 -2.99 0.41
CA ARG A 141 10.27 -3.17 1.79
C ARG A 141 9.29 -3.90 2.70
N TRP A 142 8.01 -3.95 2.32
CA TRP A 142 6.98 -4.49 3.19
C TRP A 142 6.06 -5.53 2.53
N ASN A 143 6.14 -5.74 1.22
CA ASN A 143 5.34 -6.74 0.51
C ASN A 143 5.62 -8.16 1.04
N GLY A 144 4.78 -9.13 0.67
CA GLY A 144 4.88 -10.52 1.15
C GLY A 144 6.12 -11.28 0.69
N GLN A 145 6.90 -10.72 -0.23
CA GLN A 145 8.21 -11.25 -0.63
C GLN A 145 9.32 -10.70 0.29
N ALA A 146 9.21 -9.44 0.71
CA ALA A 146 10.19 -8.78 1.56
C ALA A 146 10.08 -9.21 3.02
N THR A 147 8.87 -9.41 3.53
CA THR A 147 8.64 -9.74 4.95
C THR A 147 7.36 -10.53 5.16
N SER A 148 7.36 -11.37 6.19
CA SER A 148 6.14 -12.02 6.70
C SER A 148 5.49 -11.23 7.85
N ASN A 149 6.09 -10.11 8.28
CA ASN A 149 5.56 -9.24 9.33
C ASN A 149 5.81 -7.76 8.96
N PRO A 150 4.86 -7.10 8.31
CA PRO A 150 4.98 -5.71 7.91
C PRO A 150 4.70 -4.70 9.04
N ASP A 151 4.25 -5.12 10.23
CA ASP A 151 3.78 -4.23 11.31
C ASP A 151 4.79 -3.14 11.67
N LYS A 152 6.08 -3.51 11.75
CA LYS A 152 7.15 -2.55 12.03
C LYS A 152 7.25 -1.48 10.94
N ASN A 153 7.05 -1.87 9.68
CA ASN A 153 7.06 -0.94 8.56
C ASN A 153 5.85 0.01 8.67
N MET A 154 4.64 -0.52 8.90
CA MET A 154 3.42 0.27 9.00
C MET A 154 3.47 1.30 10.13
N LYS A 155 3.93 0.89 11.32
CA LYS A 155 4.13 1.80 12.47
C LYS A 155 5.25 2.81 12.21
N GLY A 156 6.33 2.40 11.54
CA GLY A 156 7.40 3.31 11.13
C GLY A 156 6.92 4.36 10.13
N TYR A 157 6.10 3.98 9.16
CA TYR A 157 5.53 4.92 8.19
C TYR A 157 4.56 5.92 8.83
N ALA A 158 3.78 5.48 9.83
CA ALA A 158 2.92 6.39 10.60
C ALA A 158 3.75 7.51 11.25
N LYS A 159 4.87 7.16 11.87
CA LYS A 159 5.83 8.11 12.42
C LYS A 159 6.43 9.03 11.35
N ASP A 160 6.90 8.45 10.23
CA ASP A 160 7.55 9.19 9.14
C ASP A 160 6.64 10.26 8.54
N ILE A 161 5.32 9.99 8.44
CA ILE A 161 4.33 10.94 7.93
C ILE A 161 3.73 11.84 9.04
N GLY A 162 4.25 11.74 10.28
CA GLY A 162 3.90 12.61 11.40
C GLY A 162 2.47 12.38 11.95
N LEU A 163 2.04 11.12 12.03
CA LEU A 163 0.85 10.74 12.77
C LEU A 163 1.12 10.71 14.28
N ASP A 164 0.08 10.87 15.09
CA ASP A 164 0.13 10.46 16.49
C ASP A 164 0.30 8.95 16.54
N GLU A 165 1.46 8.51 17.03
CA GLU A 165 1.86 7.09 17.01
C GLU A 165 0.96 6.23 17.92
N ALA A 166 0.46 6.78 19.04
CA ALA A 166 -0.39 6.04 19.96
C ALA A 166 -1.80 5.82 19.37
N THR A 167 -2.39 6.87 18.82
CA THR A 167 -3.70 6.81 18.14
C THR A 167 -3.65 5.88 16.92
N PHE A 168 -2.55 5.95 16.15
CA PHE A 168 -2.37 5.04 15.03
C PHE A 168 -2.24 3.59 15.48
N ALA A 169 -1.41 3.31 16.51
CA ALA A 169 -1.21 1.96 17.02
C ALA A 169 -2.52 1.37 17.56
N ASP A 170 -3.32 2.15 18.30
CA ASP A 170 -4.62 1.72 18.79
C ASP A 170 -5.56 1.30 17.64
N CYS A 171 -5.65 2.12 16.60
CA CYS A 171 -6.43 1.76 15.40
C CYS A 171 -5.87 0.50 14.71
N TYR A 172 -4.57 0.49 14.46
CA TYR A 172 -3.92 -0.55 13.68
C TYR A 172 -3.96 -1.91 14.39
N ASP A 173 -3.62 -1.95 15.68
CA ASP A 173 -3.55 -3.18 16.48
C ASP A 173 -4.94 -3.74 16.80
N SER A 174 -5.96 -2.90 16.96
CA SER A 174 -7.35 -3.35 17.12
C SER A 174 -7.97 -3.89 15.84
N GLY A 175 -7.47 -3.49 14.67
CA GLY A 175 -8.03 -3.88 13.38
C GLY A 175 -9.45 -3.34 13.12
N ARG A 176 -9.87 -2.28 13.81
CA ARG A 176 -11.25 -1.74 13.74
C ARG A 176 -11.66 -1.29 12.33
N GLN A 177 -10.70 -1.08 11.44
CA GLN A 177 -10.99 -0.70 10.05
C GLN A 177 -11.16 -1.90 9.10
N LEU A 178 -10.84 -3.11 9.51
CA LEU A 178 -10.93 -4.31 8.66
C LEU A 178 -12.35 -4.53 8.08
N PRO A 179 -13.45 -4.31 8.81
CA PRO A 179 -14.81 -4.40 8.25
C PRO A 179 -15.06 -3.43 7.08
N ASN A 180 -14.51 -2.20 7.16
CA ASN A 180 -14.65 -1.18 6.11
C ASN A 180 -13.81 -1.54 4.88
N ILE A 181 -12.62 -2.10 5.07
CA ILE A 181 -11.76 -2.61 3.98
C ILE A 181 -12.45 -3.77 3.28
N LYS A 182 -13.05 -4.70 4.03
CA LYS A 182 -13.84 -5.82 3.48
C LYS A 182 -15.02 -5.30 2.65
N ALA A 183 -15.71 -4.27 3.12
CA ALA A 183 -16.80 -3.65 2.37
C ALA A 183 -16.31 -2.99 1.06
N SER A 184 -15.12 -2.37 1.08
CA SER A 184 -14.50 -1.80 -0.12
C SER A 184 -14.16 -2.88 -1.16
N ALA A 185 -13.60 -4.02 -0.71
CA ALA A 185 -13.36 -5.18 -1.58
C ALA A 185 -14.66 -5.74 -2.16
N ALA A 186 -15.70 -5.90 -1.32
CA ALA A 186 -17.01 -6.39 -1.76
C ALA A 186 -17.68 -5.46 -2.80
N GLU A 187 -17.39 -4.15 -2.76
CA GLU A 187 -17.87 -3.19 -3.78
C GLU A 187 -17.24 -3.46 -5.15
N ALA A 188 -15.94 -3.80 -5.21
CA ALA A 188 -15.27 -4.20 -6.44
C ALA A 188 -15.87 -5.51 -7.01
N GLU A 189 -16.06 -6.50 -6.14
CA GLU A 189 -16.68 -7.78 -6.50
C GLU A 189 -18.11 -7.61 -7.00
N ARG A 190 -18.93 -6.77 -6.32
CA ARG A 190 -20.29 -6.44 -6.72
C ARG A 190 -20.35 -5.80 -8.11
N ARG A 191 -19.32 -5.06 -8.49
CA ARG A 191 -19.18 -4.46 -9.84
C ARG A 191 -18.68 -5.44 -10.87
N GLY A 192 -18.30 -6.66 -10.49
CA GLY A 192 -17.78 -7.69 -11.38
C GLY A 192 -16.39 -7.39 -11.92
N LEU A 193 -15.56 -6.64 -11.15
CA LEU A 193 -14.21 -6.28 -11.57
C LEU A 193 -13.26 -7.48 -11.44
N GLY A 194 -12.31 -7.60 -12.39
CA GLY A 194 -11.42 -8.76 -12.52
C GLY A 194 -10.09 -8.63 -11.78
N GLY A 195 -9.63 -7.42 -11.45
CA GLY A 195 -8.31 -7.22 -10.82
C GLY A 195 -7.93 -5.77 -10.60
N THR A 196 -6.69 -5.57 -10.15
CA THR A 196 -6.12 -4.24 -9.84
C THR A 196 -4.87 -3.94 -10.67
N PRO A 197 -4.63 -2.68 -11.05
CA PRO A 197 -5.54 -1.54 -10.87
C PRO A 197 -6.73 -1.62 -11.82
N THR A 198 -7.90 -1.17 -11.37
CA THR A 198 -9.06 -0.94 -12.24
C THR A 198 -9.45 0.53 -12.17
N PHE A 199 -9.62 1.15 -13.33
CA PHE A 199 -10.08 2.54 -13.47
C PHE A 199 -11.47 2.56 -14.12
N ILE A 200 -12.39 3.35 -13.56
CA ILE A 200 -13.70 3.62 -14.15
C ILE A 200 -13.76 5.10 -14.48
N ILE A 201 -13.91 5.41 -15.78
CA ILE A 201 -13.94 6.77 -16.32
C ILE A 201 -15.18 6.89 -17.22
N GLY A 202 -16.15 7.68 -16.78
CA GLY A 202 -17.48 7.69 -17.41
C GLY A 202 -18.12 6.30 -17.36
N ASN A 203 -18.34 5.69 -18.52
CA ASN A 203 -18.86 4.33 -18.64
C ASN A 203 -17.81 3.27 -19.06
N GLN A 204 -16.53 3.64 -19.08
CA GLN A 204 -15.45 2.75 -19.45
C GLN A 204 -14.79 2.15 -18.20
N VAL A 205 -14.59 0.83 -18.21
CA VAL A 205 -13.84 0.07 -17.19
C VAL A 205 -12.53 -0.39 -17.82
N ILE A 206 -11.41 -0.05 -17.22
CA ILE A 206 -10.07 -0.37 -17.69
C ILE A 206 -9.33 -1.14 -16.60
N GLU A 207 -9.06 -2.41 -16.84
CA GLU A 207 -8.41 -3.35 -15.92
C GLU A 207 -6.98 -3.64 -16.39
N ASP A 208 -6.16 -2.61 -16.53
CA ASP A 208 -4.79 -2.74 -17.02
C ASP A 208 -3.94 -1.52 -16.64
N ARG A 209 -2.69 -1.56 -17.05
CA ARG A 209 -1.74 -0.43 -16.96
C ARG A 209 -2.32 0.81 -17.62
N MET A 210 -2.22 1.91 -16.92
CA MET A 210 -2.71 3.20 -17.40
C MET A 210 -1.55 4.18 -17.56
N SER A 211 -1.19 4.52 -18.79
CA SER A 211 -0.24 5.60 -19.07
C SER A 211 -0.93 6.96 -18.94
N PHE A 212 -0.13 8.01 -18.69
CA PHE A 212 -0.67 9.38 -18.63
C PHE A 212 -1.40 9.77 -19.94
N ASP A 213 -0.85 9.42 -21.10
CA ASP A 213 -1.46 9.78 -22.40
C ASP A 213 -2.80 9.07 -22.60
N ASN A 214 -2.91 7.80 -22.21
CA ASN A 214 -4.18 7.08 -22.26
C ASN A 214 -5.20 7.68 -21.28
N MET A 215 -4.79 7.95 -20.04
CA MET A 215 -5.65 8.63 -19.06
C MET A 215 -6.13 9.98 -19.58
N LYS A 216 -5.22 10.80 -20.09
CA LYS A 216 -5.55 12.11 -20.66
C LYS A 216 -6.53 12.01 -21.82
N LYS A 217 -6.34 11.07 -22.73
CA LYS A 217 -7.26 10.86 -23.87
C LYS A 217 -8.68 10.53 -23.39
N LEU A 218 -8.82 9.69 -22.37
CA LEU A 218 -10.11 9.34 -21.79
C LEU A 218 -10.75 10.53 -21.09
N VAL A 219 -9.96 11.27 -20.33
CA VAL A 219 -10.41 12.49 -19.64
C VAL A 219 -10.86 13.56 -20.65
N ASP A 220 -10.10 13.80 -21.71
CA ASP A 220 -10.46 14.77 -22.76
C ASP A 220 -11.79 14.39 -23.44
N ALA A 221 -12.02 13.09 -23.68
CA ALA A 221 -13.26 12.60 -24.24
C ALA A 221 -14.46 12.81 -23.29
N GLU A 222 -14.29 12.64 -21.98
CA GLU A 222 -15.34 12.92 -20.98
C GLU A 222 -15.59 14.44 -20.84
N LEU A 223 -14.54 15.26 -20.83
CA LEU A 223 -14.66 16.72 -20.82
C LEU A 223 -15.43 17.26 -22.02
N ALA A 224 -15.20 16.70 -23.22
CA ALA A 224 -15.95 17.08 -24.43
C ALA A 224 -17.46 16.85 -24.29
N LYS A 225 -17.87 15.76 -23.59
CA LYS A 225 -19.30 15.46 -23.33
C LYS A 225 -19.95 16.46 -22.38
N THR A 226 -19.17 17.04 -21.44
CA THR A 226 -19.69 18.00 -20.45
C THR A 226 -19.76 19.44 -20.96
N GLY A 227 -19.35 19.72 -22.19
CA GLY A 227 -19.27 21.07 -22.76
C GLY A 227 -18.21 21.98 -22.10
N LYS A 228 -17.36 21.44 -21.23
CA LYS A 228 -16.32 22.18 -20.46
C LYS A 228 -14.93 22.08 -21.08
N ALA A 229 -14.77 21.50 -22.25
CA ALA A 229 -13.49 21.29 -22.94
C ALA A 229 -12.70 22.57 -23.25
N GLY A 230 -13.32 23.73 -23.20
CA GLY A 230 -12.71 24.99 -23.63
C GLY A 230 -11.80 25.70 -22.62
N LYS A 231 -11.71 25.27 -21.36
CA LYS A 231 -10.92 26.01 -20.34
C LYS A 231 -9.47 25.54 -20.14
N ALA A 232 -9.13 24.35 -20.59
CA ALA A 232 -7.78 23.79 -20.39
C ALA A 232 -6.73 24.38 -21.36
N ASP A 233 -7.13 24.80 -22.56
CA ASP A 233 -6.20 25.29 -23.60
C ASP A 233 -5.84 26.78 -23.43
N THR A 234 -6.66 27.58 -22.76
CA THR A 234 -6.42 29.01 -22.55
C THR A 234 -5.35 29.29 -21.48
N ALA A 235 -5.16 28.42 -20.51
CA ALA A 235 -4.12 28.59 -19.49
C ALA A 235 -2.69 28.39 -20.04
N ARG A 236 -2.53 27.70 -21.16
CA ARG A 236 -1.21 27.42 -21.78
C ARG A 236 -0.75 28.53 -22.74
N LYS A 237 -1.62 29.42 -23.18
CA LYS A 237 -1.29 30.53 -24.10
C LYS A 237 -0.95 31.85 -23.41
N GLY A 238 -1.05 31.93 -22.09
CA GLY A 238 -0.85 33.18 -21.32
C GLY A 238 0.56 33.42 -20.78
N THR A 239 1.53 32.55 -21.04
CA THR A 239 2.93 32.72 -20.62
C THR A 239 3.85 32.61 -21.84
N LYS A 240 3.99 33.75 -22.53
CA LYS A 240 5.12 34.06 -23.39
C LYS A 240 5.77 35.33 -22.88
#